data_bcbc8ba6304a649062efbefb89feb624
#
_entry.id   bcbc8ba6304a649062efbefb89feb624
#
_cell.length_a   1.000
_cell.length_b   1.000
_cell.length_c   1.000
_cell.angle_alpha   90.00
_cell.angle_beta   90.00
_cell.angle_gamma   90.00
#
_symmetry.space_group_name_H-M   'P 1'
#
loop_
_entity.id
_entity.type
_entity.pdbx_description
1 polymer ?
#
loop_
_entity_poly.entity_id
_entity_poly.type
_entity_poly.pdbx_seq_one_letter_code
_entity_poly.pdbx_strand_id
1 'polypeptide(L)'
;MKKYFYLLVAILITSSCNTDDVITETLEDHYRAKTEISVAEQTIVFEYTPAPGQFINETKTGGFDGTQTTPEAAATYAAQRMKDENFVSLGGFGGYIVVGFDHSIDNSGGYDFGVKGNSFKGSSEPGIVWVMQDQNGNGLPDETWYELAGSETGKPETIQNYSVTYYRPSEPQKPVQWTDSEGNSGQIDYWKQYHRQDYYYPLWIEEDSYTLIGTCLKARNYDTSGKGTY
;
A
#
# COMPACT_ATOMS: atom_id res chain seq x y z
N MET A 1 -27.47 -31.52 77.03
CA MET A 1 -26.14 -31.96 76.58
C MET A 1 -26.20 -32.25 75.11
N LYS A 2 -25.71 -31.32 74.24
CA LYS A 2 -25.67 -31.49 72.77
C LYS A 2 -24.30 -32.04 72.42
N LYS A 3 -24.27 -33.23 71.78
CA LYS A 3 -23.07 -33.87 71.26
C LYS A 3 -22.84 -33.28 69.84
N TYR A 4 -21.70 -32.65 69.65
CA TYR A 4 -21.24 -32.20 68.29
C TYR A 4 -20.43 -33.34 67.66
N PHE A 5 -20.87 -33.77 66.49
CA PHE A 5 -20.21 -34.78 65.65
C PHE A 5 -19.32 -34.01 64.68
N TYR A 6 -18.01 -34.12 64.74
CA TYR A 6 -17.09 -33.58 63.79
C TYR A 6 -16.86 -34.59 62.71
N LEU A 7 -17.33 -34.24 61.49
CA LEU A 7 -17.06 -34.99 60.26
C LEU A 7 -15.74 -34.47 59.68
N LEU A 8 -14.71 -35.32 59.72
CA LEU A 8 -13.41 -35.04 59.12
C LEU A 8 -13.51 -35.37 57.62
N VAL A 9 -13.58 -34.34 56.78
CA VAL A 9 -13.51 -34.50 55.33
C VAL A 9 -12.04 -34.47 54.93
N ALA A 10 -11.52 -35.64 54.53
CA ALA A 10 -10.20 -35.72 53.89
C ALA A 10 -10.34 -35.29 52.45
N ILE A 11 -9.77 -34.14 52.10
CA ILE A 11 -9.64 -33.67 50.75
C ILE A 11 -8.43 -34.37 50.10
N LEU A 12 -8.68 -35.34 49.24
CA LEU A 12 -7.66 -35.87 48.33
C LEU A 12 -7.41 -34.84 47.23
N ILE A 13 -6.28 -34.16 47.30
CA ILE A 13 -5.77 -33.33 46.24
C ILE A 13 -5.15 -34.28 45.21
N THR A 14 -5.90 -34.60 44.14
CA THR A 14 -5.31 -35.19 42.95
C THR A 14 -4.61 -34.09 42.20
N SER A 15 -3.29 -34.12 42.22
CA SER A 15 -2.45 -33.33 41.33
C SER A 15 -2.67 -33.80 39.91
N SER A 16 -3.57 -33.14 39.21
CA SER A 16 -3.66 -33.27 37.74
C SER A 16 -2.48 -32.50 37.17
N CYS A 17 -1.48 -33.19 36.65
CA CYS A 17 -0.55 -32.62 35.70
C CYS A 17 -1.36 -32.28 34.45
N ASN A 18 -1.75 -31.02 34.32
CA ASN A 18 -2.04 -30.48 33.03
C ASN A 18 -0.70 -30.42 32.29
N THR A 19 -0.47 -31.37 31.40
CA THR A 19 0.37 -31.10 30.24
C THR A 19 -0.37 -30.01 29.50
N ASP A 20 0.13 -28.79 29.59
CA ASP A 20 -0.22 -27.78 28.59
C ASP A 20 0.20 -28.38 27.26
N ASP A 21 -0.76 -28.95 26.54
CA ASP A 21 -0.63 -29.15 25.12
C ASP A 21 -0.43 -27.75 24.54
N VAL A 22 0.81 -27.38 24.35
CA VAL A 22 1.18 -26.29 23.45
C VAL A 22 0.66 -26.74 22.11
N ILE A 23 -0.53 -26.29 21.76
CA ILE A 23 -1.03 -26.35 20.40
C ILE A 23 -0.04 -25.49 19.62
N THR A 24 1.03 -26.08 19.14
CA THR A 24 1.78 -25.54 18.03
C THR A 24 0.80 -25.60 16.87
N GLU A 25 0.05 -24.52 16.65
CA GLU A 25 -0.53 -24.30 15.34
C GLU A 25 0.65 -24.38 14.38
N THR A 26 0.75 -25.50 13.69
CA THR A 26 1.58 -25.58 12.51
C THR A 26 0.92 -24.61 11.55
N LEU A 27 1.50 -23.42 11.40
CA LEU A 27 1.15 -22.50 10.34
C LEU A 27 1.19 -23.35 9.06
N GLU A 28 0.04 -23.57 8.44
CA GLU A 28 0.02 -24.24 7.14
C GLU A 28 0.92 -23.41 6.24
N ASP A 29 1.88 -24.06 5.61
CA ASP A 29 2.79 -23.40 4.70
C ASP A 29 2.07 -23.15 3.38
N HIS A 30 1.56 -21.96 3.21
CA HIS A 30 0.92 -21.50 1.97
C HIS A 30 1.94 -21.00 0.93
N TYR A 31 3.20 -21.42 1.07
CA TYR A 31 4.26 -21.11 0.13
C TYR A 31 3.93 -21.64 -1.28
N ARG A 32 3.97 -20.76 -2.25
CA ARG A 32 3.76 -21.06 -3.68
C ARG A 32 5.10 -21.10 -4.38
N ALA A 33 5.60 -22.30 -4.65
CA ALA A 33 6.87 -22.46 -5.34
C ALA A 33 6.84 -21.89 -6.76
N LYS A 34 7.95 -21.29 -7.18
CA LYS A 34 8.15 -20.89 -8.58
C LYS A 34 8.14 -22.11 -9.48
N THR A 35 7.46 -22.02 -10.62
CA THR A 35 7.35 -23.05 -11.65
C THR A 35 7.99 -22.58 -12.97
N GLU A 36 8.04 -23.45 -13.97
CA GLU A 36 8.57 -23.08 -15.30
C GLU A 36 7.72 -22.02 -16.03
N ILE A 37 6.47 -21.86 -15.64
CA ILE A 37 5.55 -20.86 -16.23
C ILE A 37 5.43 -19.60 -15.37
N SER A 38 6.04 -19.55 -14.20
CA SER A 38 6.04 -18.38 -13.34
C SER A 38 6.77 -17.21 -13.98
N VAL A 39 6.22 -16.02 -13.82
CA VAL A 39 6.81 -14.78 -14.36
C VAL A 39 7.41 -13.95 -13.22
N ALA A 40 8.41 -13.12 -13.56
CA ALA A 40 9.08 -12.29 -12.59
C ALA A 40 8.26 -11.04 -12.22
N GLU A 41 7.36 -10.63 -13.10
CA GLU A 41 6.51 -9.48 -12.94
C GLU A 41 5.28 -9.83 -12.09
N GLN A 42 4.64 -8.80 -11.54
CA GLN A 42 3.34 -8.95 -10.89
C GLN A 42 2.30 -9.53 -11.87
N THR A 43 1.46 -10.41 -11.38
CA THR A 43 0.43 -11.08 -12.20
C THR A 43 -0.98 -10.52 -11.98
N ILE A 44 -1.19 -9.80 -10.88
CA ILE A 44 -2.48 -9.20 -10.53
C ILE A 44 -2.29 -7.83 -9.91
N VAL A 45 -3.22 -6.93 -10.16
CA VAL A 45 -3.44 -5.69 -9.41
C VAL A 45 -4.76 -5.86 -8.65
N PHE A 46 -4.67 -5.94 -7.34
CA PHE A 46 -5.83 -6.06 -6.45
C PHE A 46 -6.53 -4.74 -6.25
N GLU A 47 -5.75 -3.67 -6.13
CA GLU A 47 -6.26 -2.33 -5.87
C GLU A 47 -5.35 -1.28 -6.51
N TYR A 48 -5.97 -0.23 -7.05
CA TYR A 48 -5.28 0.95 -7.56
C TYR A 48 -6.00 2.19 -7.08
N THR A 49 -5.48 2.82 -6.05
CA THR A 49 -6.04 3.99 -5.37
C THR A 49 -5.02 5.13 -5.35
N PRO A 50 -4.84 5.84 -6.47
CA PRO A 50 -3.93 6.97 -6.53
C PRO A 50 -4.50 8.18 -5.77
N ALA A 51 -3.59 9.02 -5.28
CA ALA A 51 -3.95 10.39 -4.92
C ALA A 51 -4.22 11.21 -6.18
N PRO A 52 -4.91 12.35 -6.08
CA PRO A 52 -5.07 13.26 -7.20
C PRO A 52 -3.72 13.74 -7.74
N GLY A 53 -3.66 13.99 -9.05
CA GLY A 53 -2.43 14.43 -9.69
C GLY A 53 -2.60 14.69 -11.19
N GLN A 54 -1.63 15.38 -11.77
CA GLN A 54 -1.69 15.83 -13.17
C GLN A 54 -1.69 14.70 -14.20
N PHE A 55 -1.24 13.49 -13.83
CA PHE A 55 -1.26 12.31 -14.70
C PHE A 55 -2.45 11.38 -14.42
N ILE A 56 -3.31 11.73 -13.49
CA ILE A 56 -4.53 10.97 -13.21
C ILE A 56 -5.58 11.35 -14.26
N ASN A 57 -6.29 10.34 -14.79
CA ASN A 57 -7.27 10.49 -15.89
C ASN A 57 -6.67 11.05 -17.20
N GLU A 58 -5.36 10.99 -17.38
CA GLU A 58 -4.72 11.54 -18.57
C GLU A 58 -4.81 10.58 -19.76
N THR A 59 -5.43 11.05 -20.85
CA THR A 59 -5.63 10.26 -22.06
C THR A 59 -4.46 10.28 -23.04
N LYS A 60 -3.50 11.20 -22.88
CA LYS A 60 -2.39 11.40 -23.82
C LYS A 60 -1.30 10.36 -23.70
N THR A 61 -0.83 10.09 -22.48
CA THR A 61 0.37 9.29 -22.22
C THR A 61 0.06 8.08 -21.38
N GLY A 62 -1.09 8.07 -20.71
CA GLY A 62 -1.45 7.09 -19.73
C GLY A 62 -2.22 5.87 -20.22
N GLY A 63 -2.71 5.87 -21.48
CA GLY A 63 -3.62 4.82 -21.93
C GLY A 63 -4.99 4.86 -21.27
N PHE A 64 -5.28 5.90 -20.49
CA PHE A 64 -6.60 6.15 -19.93
C PHE A 64 -7.56 6.57 -21.06
N ASP A 65 -8.73 5.96 -21.14
CA ASP A 65 -9.71 6.20 -22.24
C ASP A 65 -11.07 6.70 -21.73
N GLY A 66 -11.19 6.95 -20.43
CA GLY A 66 -12.41 7.44 -19.80
C GLY A 66 -13.41 6.35 -19.40
N THR A 67 -13.06 5.08 -19.61
CA THR A 67 -13.91 3.94 -19.21
C THR A 67 -13.61 3.44 -17.80
N GLN A 68 -12.49 3.89 -17.21
CA GLN A 68 -12.05 3.53 -15.87
C GLN A 68 -12.83 4.33 -14.82
N THR A 69 -14.09 3.97 -14.63
CA THR A 69 -15.01 4.66 -13.69
C THR A 69 -15.37 3.83 -12.47
N THR A 70 -14.81 2.63 -12.35
CA THR A 70 -14.93 1.77 -11.15
C THR A 70 -13.57 1.33 -10.66
N PRO A 71 -13.42 0.95 -9.37
CA PRO A 71 -12.17 0.44 -8.83
C PRO A 71 -11.61 -0.75 -9.61
N GLU A 72 -12.47 -1.68 -10.04
CA GLU A 72 -12.08 -2.87 -10.81
C GLU A 72 -11.56 -2.51 -12.21
N ALA A 73 -12.22 -1.55 -12.89
CA ALA A 73 -11.76 -1.06 -14.18
C ALA A 73 -10.43 -0.33 -14.06
N ALA A 74 -10.23 0.43 -12.98
CA ALA A 74 -8.98 1.11 -12.70
C ALA A 74 -7.84 0.12 -12.38
N ALA A 75 -8.10 -0.92 -11.59
CA ALA A 75 -7.13 -1.99 -11.32
C ALA A 75 -6.75 -2.75 -12.60
N THR A 76 -7.73 -3.07 -13.46
CA THR A 76 -7.49 -3.71 -14.76
C THR A 76 -6.64 -2.84 -15.67
N TYR A 77 -6.92 -1.55 -15.74
CA TYR A 77 -6.12 -0.57 -16.47
C TYR A 77 -4.68 -0.54 -15.95
N ALA A 78 -4.48 -0.46 -14.62
CA ALA A 78 -3.16 -0.44 -14.02
C ALA A 78 -2.39 -1.72 -14.33
N ALA A 79 -3.04 -2.89 -14.23
CA ALA A 79 -2.44 -4.17 -14.57
C ALA A 79 -1.97 -4.22 -16.03
N GLN A 80 -2.78 -3.74 -16.97
CA GLN A 80 -2.40 -3.71 -18.38
C GLN A 80 -1.22 -2.77 -18.62
N ARG A 81 -1.22 -1.58 -18.00
CA ARG A 81 -0.11 -0.62 -18.09
C ARG A 81 1.21 -1.25 -17.63
N MET A 82 1.20 -1.91 -16.47
CA MET A 82 2.40 -2.54 -15.89
C MET A 82 2.85 -3.74 -16.75
N LYS A 83 1.91 -4.52 -17.29
CA LYS A 83 2.21 -5.62 -18.22
C LYS A 83 2.89 -5.13 -19.50
N ASP A 84 2.53 -3.94 -19.98
CA ASP A 84 3.11 -3.31 -21.16
C ASP A 84 4.40 -2.51 -20.83
N GLU A 85 5.00 -2.78 -19.64
CA GLU A 85 6.19 -2.09 -19.12
C GLU A 85 6.05 -0.56 -19.02
N ASN A 86 4.84 -0.08 -18.85
CA ASN A 86 4.53 1.33 -18.66
C ASN A 86 4.33 1.67 -17.19
N PHE A 87 4.54 2.95 -16.84
CA PHE A 87 4.26 3.45 -15.50
C PHE A 87 2.76 3.65 -15.27
N VAL A 88 2.34 3.50 -14.02
CA VAL A 88 1.08 4.02 -13.48
C VAL A 88 1.39 5.18 -12.55
N SER A 89 0.54 6.22 -12.55
CA SER A 89 0.73 7.35 -11.64
C SER A 89 0.05 7.06 -10.31
N LEU A 90 0.79 7.17 -9.22
CA LEU A 90 0.21 7.12 -7.88
C LEU A 90 -0.27 8.50 -7.40
N GLY A 91 -0.03 9.55 -8.18
CA GLY A 91 -0.46 10.90 -7.86
C GLY A 91 0.34 11.55 -6.73
N GLY A 92 -0.34 12.31 -5.88
CA GLY A 92 0.25 12.97 -4.72
C GLY A 92 0.52 12.01 -3.55
N PHE A 93 0.55 12.56 -2.33
CA PHE A 93 0.83 11.78 -1.14
C PHE A 93 -0.21 10.69 -0.89
N GLY A 94 0.28 9.51 -0.54
CA GLY A 94 -0.52 8.38 -0.06
C GLY A 94 -1.17 7.54 -1.15
N GLY A 95 -1.07 7.94 -2.43
CA GLY A 95 -1.56 7.10 -3.51
C GLY A 95 -0.82 5.77 -3.56
N TYR A 96 -1.54 4.66 -3.77
CA TYR A 96 -0.97 3.33 -3.71
C TYR A 96 -1.55 2.37 -4.75
N ILE A 97 -0.84 1.28 -4.93
CA ILE A 97 -1.24 0.13 -5.73
C ILE A 97 -0.91 -1.15 -4.98
N VAL A 98 -1.82 -2.11 -4.97
CA VAL A 98 -1.63 -3.43 -4.37
C VAL A 98 -1.49 -4.45 -5.48
N VAL A 99 -0.35 -5.14 -5.49
CA VAL A 99 -0.03 -6.14 -6.51
C VAL A 99 0.24 -7.50 -5.90
N GLY A 100 0.03 -8.55 -6.68
CA GLY A 100 0.34 -9.92 -6.32
C GLY A 100 1.16 -10.61 -7.39
N PHE A 101 1.76 -11.73 -7.00
CA PHE A 101 2.61 -12.57 -7.83
C PHE A 101 2.02 -13.99 -7.93
N ASP A 102 2.36 -14.71 -8.97
CA ASP A 102 1.91 -16.09 -9.17
C ASP A 102 2.68 -17.11 -8.29
N HIS A 103 3.75 -16.66 -7.63
CA HIS A 103 4.56 -17.44 -6.71
C HIS A 103 5.00 -16.58 -5.51
N SER A 104 5.45 -17.24 -4.45
CA SER A 104 6.03 -16.57 -3.28
C SER A 104 7.39 -15.98 -3.60
N ILE A 105 7.67 -14.77 -3.12
CA ILE A 105 8.98 -14.15 -3.23
C ILE A 105 9.81 -14.59 -2.02
N ASP A 106 10.92 -15.29 -2.28
CA ASP A 106 11.82 -15.76 -1.24
C ASP A 106 12.67 -14.61 -0.68
N ASN A 107 12.89 -14.61 0.64
CA ASN A 107 13.90 -13.78 1.25
C ASN A 107 15.27 -14.47 1.13
N SER A 108 15.99 -14.15 0.10
CA SER A 108 17.29 -14.80 -0.24
C SER A 108 18.48 -14.19 0.50
N GLY A 109 18.27 -13.12 1.27
CA GLY A 109 19.34 -12.37 1.93
C GLY A 109 20.06 -11.38 1.00
N GLY A 110 19.54 -11.17 -0.21
CA GLY A 110 19.99 -10.18 -1.20
C GLY A 110 18.85 -9.25 -1.62
N TYR A 111 18.84 -8.85 -2.89
CA TYR A 111 17.72 -8.14 -3.49
C TYR A 111 16.72 -9.17 -4.05
N ASP A 112 15.52 -9.20 -3.52
CA ASP A 112 14.52 -10.19 -3.87
C ASP A 112 13.52 -9.69 -4.91
N PHE A 113 13.28 -8.37 -4.95
CA PHE A 113 12.47 -7.71 -5.98
C PHE A 113 12.91 -6.26 -6.18
N GLY A 114 12.42 -5.64 -7.24
CA GLY A 114 12.68 -4.24 -7.56
C GLY A 114 11.41 -3.48 -7.92
N VAL A 115 11.34 -2.22 -7.50
CA VAL A 115 10.29 -1.28 -7.92
C VAL A 115 10.95 -0.23 -8.81
N LYS A 116 10.49 -0.15 -10.07
CA LYS A 116 10.98 0.83 -11.03
C LYS A 116 10.20 2.14 -10.87
N GLY A 117 10.84 3.14 -10.28
CA GLY A 117 10.28 4.49 -10.18
C GLY A 117 10.56 5.32 -11.43
N ASN A 118 10.01 6.54 -11.45
CA ASN A 118 10.15 7.52 -12.54
C ASN A 118 10.99 8.73 -12.13
N SER A 119 11.94 8.55 -11.24
CA SER A 119 12.84 9.64 -10.83
C SER A 119 13.81 10.02 -11.94
N PHE A 120 14.12 11.31 -12.03
CA PHE A 120 15.09 11.84 -13.00
C PHE A 120 15.83 13.04 -12.40
N LYS A 121 16.83 13.56 -13.09
CA LYS A 121 17.62 14.69 -12.62
C LYS A 121 16.75 15.90 -12.24
N GLY A 122 16.83 16.31 -10.99
CA GLY A 122 16.06 17.43 -10.44
C GLY A 122 14.64 17.06 -9.96
N SER A 123 14.27 15.80 -10.05
CA SER A 123 12.97 15.30 -9.54
C SER A 123 13.16 14.00 -8.79
N SER A 124 12.81 13.97 -7.51
CA SER A 124 12.70 12.74 -6.74
C SER A 124 11.23 12.37 -6.59
N GLU A 125 10.93 11.09 -6.78
CA GLU A 125 9.59 10.53 -6.60
C GLU A 125 9.70 9.37 -5.61
N PRO A 126 9.88 9.67 -4.30
CA PRO A 126 10.07 8.66 -3.29
C PRO A 126 8.79 7.85 -3.10
N GLY A 127 8.96 6.56 -2.85
CA GLY A 127 7.87 5.65 -2.54
C GLY A 127 8.18 4.81 -1.31
N ILE A 128 7.13 4.34 -0.68
CA ILE A 128 7.19 3.37 0.41
C ILE A 128 6.73 2.04 -0.14
N VAL A 129 7.40 0.97 0.25
CA VAL A 129 7.04 -0.40 -0.11
C VAL A 129 6.57 -1.13 1.13
N TRP A 130 5.44 -1.80 1.00
CA TRP A 130 4.87 -2.68 2.01
C TRP A 130 4.81 -4.09 1.44
N VAL A 131 4.99 -5.07 2.29
CA VAL A 131 4.87 -6.48 1.95
C VAL A 131 3.89 -7.16 2.87
N MET A 132 3.22 -8.18 2.37
CA MET A 132 2.29 -9.01 3.11
C MET A 132 2.54 -10.47 2.76
N GLN A 133 2.39 -11.34 3.72
CA GLN A 133 2.38 -12.79 3.51
C GLN A 133 0.94 -13.28 3.54
N ASP A 134 0.52 -14.02 2.54
CA ASP A 134 -0.74 -14.73 2.48
C ASP A 134 -0.69 -15.91 3.48
N GLN A 135 -1.13 -15.68 4.72
CA GLN A 135 -1.04 -16.65 5.81
C GLN A 135 -2.21 -17.63 5.83
N ASN A 136 -3.34 -17.25 5.26
CA ASN A 136 -4.53 -18.09 5.21
C ASN A 136 -4.71 -18.84 3.87
N GLY A 137 -3.84 -18.55 2.87
CA GLY A 137 -3.82 -19.24 1.58
C GLY A 137 -4.97 -18.87 0.65
N ASN A 138 -5.70 -17.79 0.93
CA ASN A 138 -6.86 -17.39 0.12
C ASN A 138 -6.48 -16.58 -1.13
N GLY A 139 -5.22 -16.14 -1.24
CA GLY A 139 -4.71 -15.36 -2.36
C GLY A 139 -5.17 -13.90 -2.37
N LEU A 140 -5.69 -13.38 -1.26
CA LEU A 140 -6.17 -12.01 -1.12
C LEU A 140 -5.21 -11.17 -0.27
N PRO A 141 -5.19 -9.85 -0.42
CA PRO A 141 -4.31 -8.96 0.33
C PRO A 141 -4.96 -8.52 1.67
N ASP A 142 -5.40 -9.47 2.50
CA ASP A 142 -6.23 -9.21 3.69
C ASP A 142 -5.54 -9.49 5.03
N GLU A 143 -4.24 -9.83 5.03
CA GLU A 143 -3.45 -9.98 6.24
C GLU A 143 -2.68 -8.69 6.60
N THR A 144 -1.79 -8.83 7.59
CA THR A 144 -0.98 -7.71 8.07
C THR A 144 0.08 -7.30 7.06
N TRP A 145 0.10 -6.01 6.74
CA TRP A 145 1.11 -5.37 5.91
C TRP A 145 2.29 -4.86 6.74
N TYR A 146 3.50 -5.05 6.22
CA TYR A 146 4.74 -4.62 6.87
C TYR A 146 5.48 -3.63 5.97
N GLU A 147 5.73 -2.42 6.49
CA GLU A 147 6.54 -1.43 5.81
C GLU A 147 8.00 -1.85 5.78
N LEU A 148 8.60 -1.84 4.61
CA LEU A 148 10.03 -2.12 4.46
C LEU A 148 10.86 -0.89 4.82
N ALA A 149 11.95 -1.12 5.56
CA ALA A 149 12.88 -0.07 5.91
C ALA A 149 13.59 0.45 4.65
N GLY A 150 13.57 1.76 4.47
CA GLY A 150 14.24 2.45 3.37
C GLY A 150 15.26 3.48 3.85
N SER A 151 15.80 4.27 2.93
CA SER A 151 16.83 5.28 3.21
C SER A 151 16.40 6.40 4.16
N GLU A 152 15.10 6.61 4.30
CA GLU A 152 14.52 7.65 5.16
C GLU A 152 13.98 7.11 6.50
N THR A 153 14.03 5.80 6.73
CA THR A 153 13.55 5.17 7.96
C THR A 153 14.33 5.69 9.17
N GLY A 154 13.61 6.14 10.19
CA GLY A 154 14.18 6.67 11.43
C GLY A 154 14.78 8.07 11.34
N LYS A 155 14.65 8.76 10.21
CA LYS A 155 15.05 10.18 10.12
C LYS A 155 14.01 11.08 10.79
N PRO A 156 14.46 12.22 11.39
CA PRO A 156 13.55 13.12 12.11
C PRO A 156 12.45 13.73 11.23
N GLU A 157 12.70 13.87 9.93
CA GLU A 157 11.75 14.45 8.99
C GLU A 157 10.75 13.44 8.40
N THR A 158 10.90 12.16 8.76
CA THR A 158 9.98 11.10 8.35
C THR A 158 8.82 11.02 9.34
N ILE A 159 7.60 11.26 8.87
CA ILE A 159 6.39 11.30 9.70
C ILE A 159 5.59 10.03 9.45
N GLN A 160 5.46 9.21 10.49
CA GLN A 160 4.62 8.01 10.47
C GLN A 160 3.14 8.36 10.68
N ASN A 161 2.25 7.57 10.07
CA ASN A 161 0.80 7.77 10.18
C ASN A 161 0.33 9.17 9.73
N TYR A 162 1.08 9.79 8.85
CA TYR A 162 0.66 11.05 8.23
C TYR A 162 -0.51 10.81 7.30
N SER A 163 -1.48 11.71 7.29
CA SER A 163 -2.65 11.58 6.42
C SER A 163 -2.96 12.85 5.67
N VAL A 164 -3.50 12.68 4.46
CA VAL A 164 -3.99 13.78 3.62
C VAL A 164 -5.40 13.44 3.15
N THR A 165 -6.31 14.38 3.34
CA THR A 165 -7.66 14.33 2.80
C THR A 165 -7.75 15.20 1.56
N TYR A 166 -8.16 14.60 0.44
CA TYR A 166 -8.37 15.27 -0.84
C TYR A 166 -9.86 15.50 -1.08
N TYR A 167 -10.20 16.68 -1.60
CA TYR A 167 -11.57 17.10 -1.85
C TYR A 167 -11.85 17.17 -3.34
N ARG A 168 -12.92 16.53 -3.80
CA ARG A 168 -13.35 16.54 -5.20
C ARG A 168 -13.68 17.96 -5.63
N PRO A 169 -13.13 18.48 -6.73
CA PRO A 169 -13.56 19.75 -7.29
C PRO A 169 -15.02 19.68 -7.76
N SER A 170 -15.81 20.69 -7.45
CA SER A 170 -17.22 20.80 -7.88
C SER A 170 -17.39 21.06 -9.37
N GLU A 171 -16.34 21.53 -10.04
CA GLU A 171 -16.32 21.85 -11.45
C GLU A 171 -15.07 21.26 -12.13
N PRO A 172 -15.13 20.95 -13.44
CA PRO A 172 -13.97 20.54 -14.21
C PRO A 172 -12.87 21.61 -14.22
N GLN A 173 -11.64 21.15 -14.39
CA GLN A 173 -10.46 22.00 -14.59
C GLN A 173 -10.19 22.94 -13.42
N LYS A 174 -10.53 22.52 -12.21
CA LYS A 174 -10.21 23.22 -10.97
C LYS A 174 -9.13 22.49 -10.18
N PRO A 175 -8.35 23.22 -9.36
CA PRO A 175 -7.42 22.61 -8.42
C PRO A 175 -8.11 21.65 -7.46
N VAL A 176 -7.40 20.61 -7.04
CA VAL A 176 -7.86 19.70 -5.98
C VAL A 176 -7.38 20.22 -4.65
N GLN A 177 -8.30 20.61 -3.76
CA GLN A 177 -7.98 21.04 -2.41
C GLN A 177 -7.60 19.84 -1.53
N TRP A 178 -6.74 20.08 -0.54
CA TRP A 178 -6.37 19.07 0.45
C TRP A 178 -6.14 19.68 1.84
N THR A 179 -6.28 18.83 2.86
CA THR A 179 -5.88 19.10 4.24
C THR A 179 -5.08 17.91 4.78
N ASP A 180 -4.19 18.13 5.75
CA ASP A 180 -3.38 17.06 6.33
C ASP A 180 -3.57 16.91 7.84
N SER A 181 -2.95 15.85 8.40
CA SER A 181 -2.99 15.55 9.84
C SER A 181 -2.23 16.56 10.71
N GLU A 182 -1.37 17.38 10.12
CA GLU A 182 -0.62 18.43 10.82
C GLU A 182 -1.36 19.79 10.85
N GLY A 183 -2.57 19.83 10.26
CA GLY A 183 -3.41 21.04 10.20
C GLY A 183 -3.05 21.99 9.07
N ASN A 184 -2.25 21.53 8.11
CA ASN A 184 -1.97 22.30 6.90
C ASN A 184 -3.07 22.08 5.86
N SER A 185 -3.18 23.01 4.91
CA SER A 185 -4.05 22.93 3.76
C SER A 185 -3.36 23.51 2.53
N GLY A 186 -3.79 23.04 1.36
CA GLY A 186 -3.26 23.50 0.10
C GLY A 186 -4.06 22.98 -1.07
N GLN A 187 -3.48 23.00 -2.24
CA GLN A 187 -4.12 22.52 -3.45
C GLN A 187 -3.11 21.88 -4.40
N ILE A 188 -3.58 20.95 -5.21
CA ILE A 188 -2.91 20.46 -6.41
C ILE A 188 -3.38 21.35 -7.56
N ASP A 189 -2.48 22.17 -8.10
CA ASP A 189 -2.80 23.12 -9.15
C ASP A 189 -3.21 22.46 -10.46
N TYR A 190 -4.14 23.09 -11.17
CA TYR A 190 -4.54 22.64 -12.50
C TYR A 190 -3.64 23.23 -13.59
N TRP A 191 -2.98 22.38 -14.37
CA TRP A 191 -1.99 22.75 -15.40
C TRP A 191 -2.59 22.77 -16.81
N LYS A 192 -3.43 23.71 -17.12
CA LYS A 192 -4.14 23.84 -18.41
C LYS A 192 -3.23 23.75 -19.66
N GLN A 193 -1.97 24.15 -19.54
CA GLN A 193 -1.05 24.15 -20.69
C GLN A 193 -0.60 22.74 -21.08
N TYR A 194 -0.51 21.83 -20.13
CA TYR A 194 0.12 20.51 -20.30
C TYR A 194 -0.84 19.35 -20.08
N HIS A 195 -1.69 19.41 -19.07
CA HIS A 195 -2.57 18.35 -18.62
C HIS A 195 -4.01 18.87 -18.63
N ARG A 196 -4.78 18.56 -19.66
CA ARG A 196 -6.07 19.21 -19.96
C ARG A 196 -7.29 18.37 -19.65
N GLN A 197 -7.11 17.17 -19.06
CA GLN A 197 -8.24 16.36 -18.62
C GLN A 197 -9.07 17.13 -17.58
N ASP A 198 -10.37 16.88 -17.53
CA ASP A 198 -11.28 17.66 -16.71
C ASP A 198 -11.01 17.55 -15.21
N TYR A 199 -10.52 16.38 -14.76
CA TYR A 199 -10.27 16.14 -13.34
C TYR A 199 -8.91 15.50 -13.10
N TYR A 200 -8.20 15.98 -12.07
CA TYR A 200 -7.03 15.31 -11.48
C TYR A 200 -7.42 14.40 -10.31
N TYR A 201 -8.66 14.46 -9.86
CA TYR A 201 -9.26 13.55 -8.89
C TYR A 201 -9.68 12.26 -9.61
N PRO A 202 -9.34 11.07 -9.10
CA PRO A 202 -9.64 9.82 -9.79
C PRO A 202 -11.14 9.65 -10.05
N LEU A 203 -11.52 9.26 -11.28
CA LEU A 203 -12.93 9.15 -11.68
C LEU A 203 -13.65 7.96 -11.04
N TRP A 204 -12.91 6.95 -10.56
CA TRP A 204 -13.44 5.74 -9.91
C TRP A 204 -13.58 5.85 -8.38
N ILE A 205 -13.21 6.98 -7.79
CA ILE A 205 -13.50 7.28 -6.38
C ILE A 205 -14.78 8.12 -6.38
N GLU A 206 -15.86 7.57 -5.82
CA GLU A 206 -17.19 8.21 -5.87
C GLU A 206 -17.38 9.27 -4.79
N GLU A 207 -16.65 9.17 -3.69
CA GLU A 207 -16.75 10.07 -2.55
C GLU A 207 -16.33 11.50 -2.91
N ASP A 208 -16.97 12.50 -2.29
CA ASP A 208 -16.60 13.91 -2.43
C ASP A 208 -15.25 14.25 -1.79
N SER A 209 -14.76 13.38 -0.92
CA SER A 209 -13.42 13.42 -0.35
C SER A 209 -12.97 12.05 0.09
N TYR A 210 -11.65 11.81 0.06
CA TYR A 210 -11.06 10.61 0.61
C TYR A 210 -9.73 10.92 1.29
N THR A 211 -9.39 10.11 2.30
CA THR A 211 -8.18 10.27 3.09
C THR A 211 -7.22 9.12 2.82
N LEU A 212 -5.98 9.48 2.49
CA LEU A 212 -4.88 8.54 2.34
C LEU A 212 -3.93 8.67 3.53
N ILE A 213 -3.46 7.54 4.05
CA ILE A 213 -2.61 7.46 5.24
C ILE A 213 -1.36 6.67 4.88
N GLY A 214 -0.21 7.13 5.38
CA GLY A 214 1.05 6.43 5.16
C GLY A 214 2.22 7.12 5.86
N THR A 215 3.44 6.76 5.45
CA THR A 215 4.66 7.39 5.93
C THR A 215 5.04 8.54 5.00
N CYS A 216 5.06 9.76 5.53
CA CYS A 216 5.47 10.94 4.78
C CYS A 216 6.99 11.08 4.79
N LEU A 217 7.58 11.06 3.61
CA LEU A 217 9.01 11.25 3.39
C LEU A 217 9.32 12.69 3.00
N LYS A 218 10.45 13.21 3.47
CA LYS A 218 10.97 14.46 2.95
C LYS A 218 11.46 14.28 1.52
N ALA A 219 10.94 15.06 0.58
CA ALA A 219 11.45 15.10 -0.79
C ALA A 219 12.92 15.57 -0.79
N ARG A 220 13.79 14.77 -1.43
CA ARG A 220 15.23 15.04 -1.55
C ARG A 220 15.63 15.00 -3.02
N ASN A 221 15.80 16.15 -3.61
CA ASN A 221 16.24 16.28 -5.01
C ASN A 221 17.76 16.26 -5.12
N TYR A 222 18.40 15.17 -4.67
CA TYR A 222 19.84 15.01 -4.79
C TYR A 222 20.20 13.64 -5.37
N ASP A 223 21.31 13.61 -6.06
CA ASP A 223 21.86 12.42 -6.66
C ASP A 223 23.12 11.97 -5.91
N THR A 224 23.06 10.80 -5.30
CA THR A 224 24.20 10.16 -4.62
C THR A 224 25.13 9.43 -5.58
N SER A 225 24.73 9.26 -6.85
CA SER A 225 25.55 8.61 -7.89
C SER A 225 26.65 9.53 -8.44
N GLY A 226 26.64 10.82 -8.10
CA GLY A 226 27.54 11.84 -8.65
C GLY A 226 27.20 12.28 -10.08
N LYS A 227 26.03 11.88 -10.59
CA LYS A 227 25.57 12.21 -11.95
C LYS A 227 24.63 13.43 -12.00
N GLY A 228 24.30 14.02 -10.87
CA GLY A 228 23.41 15.18 -10.74
C GLY A 228 22.38 14.99 -9.62
N THR A 229 21.44 15.92 -9.52
CA THR A 229 20.33 15.88 -8.55
C THR A 229 19.09 15.25 -9.16
N TYR A 230 18.43 14.42 -8.39
CA TYR A 230 17.11 13.83 -8.69
C TYR A 230 16.06 14.41 -7.79
#